data_3e5d8b57774f1a4ad57fad88f12bfbcb
#
_entry.id   3e5d8b57774f1a4ad57fad88f12bfbcb
#
_cell.length_a   1.000
_cell.length_b   1.000
_cell.length_c   1.000
_cell.angle_alpha   90.00
_cell.angle_beta   90.00
_cell.angle_gamma   90.00
#
_symmetry.space_group_name_H-M   'P 1'
#
loop_
_entity.id
_entity.type
_entity.pdbx_description
1 polymer ?
#
loop_
_entity_poly.entity_id
_entity_poly.type
_entity_poly.pdbx_seq_one_letter_code
_entity_poly.pdbx_strand_id
1 'polypeptide(L)'
;IGDKIIELDGVMIPNTTRMMEVLGASDGRELSLKYIRGTKFFETKITPALDIGTKTYKLGLWSKDSSSGVGTMTFVRANGAFASLGHPVTDSKTGRIVTVTGGTVYGCEIIGVDRGIKGTAGSLKGNTDKKLGEIYENNKFGVYGKLDSTAGDKSDLYQIASADEVHPGKATILSTIGTERKEYKIEIVKAYRQSAMDDRSMVIKVDDKELIDATGGIVQGMSGSPIIQDGKLVGAVTHVFVNDPTRGYGVYAEWMFENTDKIIQKNS
;
A
#
# COMPACT_ATOMS: atom_id res chain seq x y z
N ILE A 1 19.42 2.23 10.45
CA ILE A 1 18.01 1.82 10.21
C ILE A 1 17.68 2.11 8.75
N GLY A 2 16.96 1.18 8.06
CA GLY A 2 16.55 1.33 6.66
C GLY A 2 17.63 0.94 5.64
N ASP A 3 18.68 0.25 6.04
CA ASP A 3 19.65 -0.33 5.13
C ASP A 3 19.10 -1.63 4.54
N LYS A 4 19.32 -1.85 3.25
CA LYS A 4 18.95 -3.09 2.55
C LYS A 4 20.16 -4.00 2.47
N ILE A 5 20.16 -5.11 3.18
CA ILE A 5 21.20 -6.13 3.08
C ILE A 5 21.09 -6.81 1.71
N ILE A 6 22.18 -6.91 1.00
CA ILE A 6 22.25 -7.47 -0.35
C ILE A 6 23.00 -8.79 -0.36
N GLU A 7 24.13 -8.83 0.33
CA GLU A 7 25.05 -9.97 0.28
C GLU A 7 25.75 -10.15 1.63
N LEU A 8 25.93 -11.37 2.04
CA LEU A 8 26.71 -11.74 3.20
C LEU A 8 27.68 -12.83 2.81
N ASP A 9 28.98 -12.54 2.92
CA ASP A 9 30.09 -13.43 2.60
C ASP A 9 30.02 -14.02 1.17
N GLY A 10 29.72 -13.17 0.17
CA GLY A 10 29.58 -13.58 -1.23
C GLY A 10 28.24 -14.22 -1.59
N VAL A 11 27.35 -14.45 -0.60
CA VAL A 11 26.03 -15.05 -0.80
C VAL A 11 24.94 -13.98 -0.84
N MET A 12 24.15 -13.94 -1.91
CA MET A 12 22.99 -13.05 -2.02
C MET A 12 21.96 -13.37 -0.93
N ILE A 13 21.44 -12.32 -0.30
CA ILE A 13 20.49 -12.40 0.82
C ILE A 13 19.10 -11.88 0.37
N PRO A 14 18.24 -12.73 -0.21
CA PRO A 14 16.90 -12.35 -0.61
C PRO A 14 15.93 -12.22 0.58
N ASN A 15 16.19 -12.90 1.69
CA ASN A 15 15.32 -12.94 2.86
C ASN A 15 16.10 -13.33 4.14
N THR A 16 15.44 -13.19 5.29
CA THR A 16 16.01 -13.50 6.60
C THR A 16 16.37 -14.99 6.74
N THR A 17 15.58 -15.89 6.15
CA THR A 17 15.88 -17.33 6.18
C THR A 17 17.25 -17.61 5.59
N ARG A 18 17.53 -17.08 4.41
CA ARG A 18 18.84 -17.23 3.75
C ARG A 18 19.96 -16.58 4.55
N MET A 19 19.70 -15.44 5.17
CA MET A 19 20.67 -14.80 6.08
C MET A 19 21.01 -15.71 7.27
N MET A 20 20.01 -16.31 7.90
CA MET A 20 20.23 -17.22 9.04
C MET A 20 21.00 -18.48 8.65
N GLU A 21 20.79 -19.03 7.45
CA GLU A 21 21.58 -20.15 6.92
C GLU A 21 23.07 -19.78 6.81
N VAL A 22 23.37 -18.62 6.21
CA VAL A 22 24.75 -18.14 6.05
C VAL A 22 25.40 -17.90 7.42
N LEU A 23 24.66 -17.28 8.35
CA LEU A 23 25.14 -17.05 9.71
C LEU A 23 25.41 -18.36 10.46
N GLY A 24 24.53 -19.35 10.32
CA GLY A 24 24.72 -20.68 10.90
C GLY A 24 25.97 -21.41 10.38
N ALA A 25 26.23 -21.25 9.08
CA ALA A 25 27.43 -21.83 8.45
C ALA A 25 28.72 -21.07 8.75
N SER A 26 28.65 -19.87 9.33
CA SER A 26 29.82 -19.02 9.60
C SER A 26 30.66 -19.48 10.79
N ASP A 27 30.08 -20.24 11.69
CA ASP A 27 30.69 -20.64 12.99
C ASP A 27 31.27 -19.44 13.77
N GLY A 28 30.63 -18.26 13.64
CA GLY A 28 31.03 -17.04 14.33
C GLY A 28 32.23 -16.31 13.73
N ARG A 29 32.77 -16.74 12.57
CA ARG A 29 33.85 -16.01 11.89
C ARG A 29 33.38 -14.67 11.35
N GLU A 30 34.31 -13.76 11.13
CA GLU A 30 34.06 -12.48 10.47
C GLU A 30 33.58 -12.71 9.02
N LEU A 31 32.51 -12.00 8.62
CA LEU A 31 31.88 -12.07 7.31
C LEU A 31 31.91 -10.70 6.62
N SER A 32 32.03 -10.71 5.29
CA SER A 32 31.80 -9.51 4.46
C SER A 32 30.29 -9.26 4.36
N LEU A 33 29.87 -8.01 4.58
CA LEU A 33 28.49 -7.56 4.47
C LEU A 33 28.36 -6.45 3.45
N LYS A 34 27.58 -6.67 2.39
CA LYS A 34 27.21 -5.61 1.43
C LYS A 34 25.78 -5.18 1.65
N TYR A 35 25.56 -3.88 1.68
CA TYR A 35 24.24 -3.29 1.89
C TYR A 35 24.08 -1.98 1.12
N ILE A 36 22.80 -1.59 0.90
CA ILE A 36 22.44 -0.30 0.33
C ILE A 36 21.88 0.59 1.44
N ARG A 37 22.40 1.83 1.51
CA ARG A 37 21.87 2.90 2.34
C ARG A 37 21.49 4.08 1.45
N GLY A 38 20.19 4.38 1.40
CA GLY A 38 19.65 5.31 0.40
C GLY A 38 19.85 4.75 -1.00
N THR A 39 20.68 5.41 -1.81
CA THR A 39 21.04 4.98 -3.18
C THR A 39 22.48 4.48 -3.30
N LYS A 40 23.24 4.46 -2.21
CA LYS A 40 24.67 4.13 -2.22
C LYS A 40 24.92 2.72 -1.73
N PHE A 41 25.89 2.04 -2.38
CA PHE A 41 26.39 0.75 -1.96
C PHE A 41 27.47 0.92 -0.90
N PHE A 42 27.48 0.03 0.08
CA PHE A 42 28.48 -0.04 1.12
C PHE A 42 28.91 -1.48 1.33
N GLU A 43 30.16 -1.64 1.72
CA GLU A 43 30.71 -2.91 2.14
C GLU A 43 31.40 -2.72 3.50
N THR A 44 31.22 -3.68 4.40
CA THR A 44 31.85 -3.69 5.72
C THR A 44 32.05 -5.14 6.18
N LYS A 45 32.77 -5.31 7.26
CA LYS A 45 32.93 -6.59 7.93
C LYS A 45 32.08 -6.64 9.19
N ILE A 46 31.52 -7.80 9.49
CA ILE A 46 30.70 -8.03 10.66
C ILE A 46 30.95 -9.42 11.24
N THR A 47 31.07 -9.50 12.56
CA THR A 47 31.25 -10.77 13.25
C THR A 47 29.97 -11.17 13.95
N PRO A 48 29.35 -12.31 13.60
CA PRO A 48 28.16 -12.81 14.28
C PRO A 48 28.47 -13.17 15.74
N ALA A 49 27.52 -12.91 16.63
CA ALA A 49 27.58 -13.33 18.02
C ALA A 49 26.71 -14.57 18.26
N LEU A 50 27.18 -15.50 19.05
CA LEU A 50 26.41 -16.67 19.47
C LEU A 50 25.33 -16.23 20.48
N ASP A 51 24.08 -16.39 20.12
CA ASP A 51 22.97 -16.24 21.05
C ASP A 51 22.85 -17.49 21.92
N ILE A 52 23.13 -17.35 23.22
CA ILE A 52 23.19 -18.46 24.18
C ILE A 52 21.82 -19.14 24.35
N GLY A 53 20.72 -18.36 24.24
CA GLY A 53 19.36 -18.86 24.41
C GLY A 53 18.91 -19.75 23.26
N THR A 54 19.18 -19.31 22.01
CA THR A 54 18.80 -20.05 20.80
C THR A 54 19.90 -20.94 20.25
N LYS A 55 21.13 -20.82 20.75
CA LYS A 55 22.35 -21.50 20.25
C LYS A 55 22.58 -21.25 18.74
N THR A 56 22.23 -20.07 18.24
CA THR A 56 22.40 -19.67 16.86
C THR A 56 23.24 -18.40 16.76
N TYR A 57 23.96 -18.25 15.67
CA TYR A 57 24.72 -17.02 15.37
C TYR A 57 23.78 -15.93 14.87
N LYS A 58 23.91 -14.72 15.42
CA LYS A 58 23.10 -13.55 15.10
C LYS A 58 23.95 -12.31 14.89
N LEU A 59 23.46 -11.38 14.05
CA LEU A 59 24.12 -10.08 13.83
C LEU A 59 23.66 -8.99 14.81
N GLY A 60 22.70 -9.27 15.69
CA GLY A 60 22.10 -8.25 16.55
C GLY A 60 21.30 -7.18 15.79
N LEU A 61 20.85 -7.50 14.59
CA LEU A 61 20.06 -6.62 13.73
C LEU A 61 18.59 -6.98 13.80
N TRP A 62 17.74 -5.96 13.70
CA TRP A 62 16.34 -6.14 13.39
C TRP A 62 16.18 -6.15 11.85
N SER A 63 15.89 -7.30 11.29
CA SER A 63 15.62 -7.47 9.86
C SER A 63 14.13 -7.64 9.60
N LYS A 64 13.68 -7.21 8.43
CA LYS A 64 12.32 -7.34 7.95
C LYS A 64 12.37 -7.72 6.48
N ASP A 65 11.79 -8.87 6.13
CA ASP A 65 11.81 -9.39 4.75
C ASP A 65 10.64 -8.89 3.93
N SER A 66 9.51 -8.68 4.58
CA SER A 66 8.27 -8.34 3.91
C SER A 66 7.48 -7.29 4.68
N SER A 67 6.61 -6.61 3.99
CA SER A 67 5.59 -5.75 4.55
C SER A 67 4.25 -6.22 4.01
N SER A 68 3.26 -6.40 4.87
CA SER A 68 1.90 -6.74 4.48
C SER A 68 0.93 -5.73 5.08
N GLY A 69 -0.22 -5.57 4.46
CA GLY A 69 -1.28 -4.69 4.93
C GLY A 69 -2.57 -4.96 4.18
N VAL A 70 -3.67 -4.50 4.74
CA VAL A 70 -4.98 -4.48 4.08
C VAL A 70 -5.15 -3.13 3.38
N GLY A 71 -5.68 -3.16 2.17
CA GLY A 71 -5.98 -1.97 1.39
C GLY A 71 -7.00 -2.26 0.30
N THR A 72 -7.42 -1.22 -0.40
CA THR A 72 -8.42 -1.34 -1.46
C THR A 72 -7.77 -1.15 -2.84
N MET A 73 -8.13 -2.03 -3.77
CA MET A 73 -7.78 -1.87 -5.18
C MET A 73 -8.70 -0.83 -5.80
N THR A 74 -8.11 0.23 -6.35
CA THR A 74 -8.86 1.38 -6.87
C THR A 74 -9.50 1.06 -8.21
N PHE A 75 -8.72 0.49 -9.13
CA PHE A 75 -9.19 0.03 -10.43
C PHE A 75 -8.34 -1.09 -10.99
N VAL A 76 -8.94 -1.82 -11.93
CA VAL A 76 -8.27 -2.83 -12.76
C VAL A 76 -8.57 -2.49 -14.21
N ARG A 77 -7.55 -2.50 -15.07
CA ARG A 77 -7.66 -2.30 -16.50
C ARG A 77 -7.99 -3.61 -17.22
N ALA A 78 -8.47 -3.51 -18.46
CA ALA A 78 -8.80 -4.68 -19.29
C ALA A 78 -7.63 -5.67 -19.48
N ASN A 79 -6.38 -5.18 -19.41
CA ASN A 79 -5.16 -6.01 -19.51
C ASN A 79 -4.69 -6.59 -18.17
N GLY A 80 -5.46 -6.42 -17.09
CA GLY A 80 -5.16 -6.88 -15.74
C GLY A 80 -4.28 -5.93 -14.92
N ALA A 81 -3.77 -4.86 -15.49
CA ALA A 81 -3.02 -3.87 -14.73
C ALA A 81 -3.91 -3.20 -13.68
N PHE A 82 -3.41 -3.05 -12.46
CA PHE A 82 -4.16 -2.44 -11.37
C PHE A 82 -3.39 -1.32 -10.68
N ALA A 83 -4.13 -0.44 -10.02
CA ALA A 83 -3.65 0.52 -9.04
C ALA A 83 -4.44 0.38 -7.74
N SER A 84 -3.78 0.59 -6.60
CA SER A 84 -4.37 0.47 -5.27
C SER A 84 -3.78 1.49 -4.29
N LEU A 85 -4.45 1.70 -3.16
CA LEU A 85 -4.07 2.52 -2.01
C LEU A 85 -4.09 4.04 -2.26
N GLY A 86 -3.65 4.53 -3.40
CA GLY A 86 -3.52 5.97 -3.68
C GLY A 86 -2.40 6.69 -2.90
N HIS A 87 -1.64 5.96 -2.10
CA HIS A 87 -0.49 6.43 -1.34
C HIS A 87 0.55 5.32 -1.18
N PRO A 88 1.82 5.63 -0.87
CA PRO A 88 2.84 4.60 -0.70
C PRO A 88 2.62 3.73 0.54
N VAL A 89 3.04 2.48 0.45
CA VAL A 89 3.35 1.68 1.63
C VAL A 89 4.69 2.16 2.19
N THR A 90 4.68 2.58 3.44
CA THR A 90 5.87 3.08 4.13
C THR A 90 6.26 2.16 5.28
N ASP A 91 7.54 2.08 5.57
CA ASP A 91 8.02 1.41 6.77
C ASP A 91 7.66 2.23 8.02
N SER A 92 6.98 1.62 8.96
CA SER A 92 6.43 2.29 10.16
C SER A 92 7.49 2.88 11.09
N LYS A 93 8.74 2.41 11.04
CA LYS A 93 9.83 2.89 11.89
C LYS A 93 10.63 4.02 11.24
N THR A 94 10.78 3.99 9.92
CA THR A 94 11.61 4.93 9.18
C THR A 94 10.81 5.99 8.44
N GLY A 95 9.51 5.77 8.20
CA GLY A 95 8.65 6.60 7.35
C GLY A 95 9.03 6.56 5.86
N ARG A 96 10.00 5.73 5.46
CA ARG A 96 10.45 5.65 4.07
C ARG A 96 9.53 4.75 3.25
N ILE A 97 9.37 5.09 1.98
CA ILE A 97 8.67 4.25 1.01
C ILE A 97 9.39 2.89 0.93
N VAL A 98 8.62 1.81 1.09
CA VAL A 98 9.15 0.44 0.93
C VAL A 98 9.47 0.21 -0.53
N THR A 99 10.73 -0.03 -0.83
CA THR A 99 11.15 -0.42 -2.19
C THR A 99 10.70 -1.85 -2.44
N VAL A 100 9.82 -2.04 -3.42
CA VAL A 100 9.33 -3.36 -3.83
C VAL A 100 10.28 -3.92 -4.89
N THR A 101 10.79 -5.12 -4.66
CA THR A 101 11.53 -5.93 -5.64
C THR A 101 10.69 -7.08 -6.19
N GLY A 102 9.47 -7.23 -5.67
CA GLY A 102 8.43 -8.17 -5.99
C GLY A 102 7.45 -8.23 -4.83
N GLY A 103 6.21 -8.53 -5.12
CA GLY A 103 5.16 -8.67 -4.10
C GLY A 103 3.98 -9.42 -4.67
N THR A 104 3.10 -9.85 -3.78
CA THR A 104 1.90 -10.60 -4.16
C THR A 104 0.66 -9.90 -3.64
N VAL A 105 -0.34 -9.80 -4.49
CA VAL A 105 -1.70 -9.39 -4.12
C VAL A 105 -2.53 -10.63 -3.83
N TYR A 106 -3.20 -10.58 -2.69
CA TYR A 106 -4.15 -11.61 -2.25
C TYR A 106 -5.54 -11.00 -2.14
N GLY A 107 -6.56 -11.82 -2.36
CA GLY A 107 -7.91 -11.50 -1.91
C GLY A 107 -7.93 -11.33 -0.38
N CYS A 108 -8.88 -10.54 0.10
CA CYS A 108 -9.03 -10.27 1.52
C CYS A 108 -10.52 -10.31 1.89
N GLU A 109 -10.88 -11.20 2.79
CA GLU A 109 -12.20 -11.22 3.42
C GLU A 109 -12.19 -10.35 4.65
N ILE A 110 -13.08 -9.36 4.73
CA ILE A 110 -13.17 -8.49 5.91
C ILE A 110 -13.95 -9.22 6.99
N ILE A 111 -13.31 -9.45 8.14
CA ILE A 111 -13.85 -10.19 9.27
C ILE A 111 -14.19 -9.29 10.47
N GLY A 112 -13.84 -8.01 10.41
CA GLY A 112 -14.14 -7.07 11.49
C GLY A 112 -13.60 -5.67 11.25
N VAL A 113 -14.01 -4.76 12.12
CA VAL A 113 -13.63 -3.34 12.08
C VAL A 113 -13.25 -2.88 13.47
N ASP A 114 -12.08 -2.30 13.63
CA ASP A 114 -11.76 -1.44 14.76
C ASP A 114 -12.19 -0.02 14.39
N ARG A 115 -13.14 0.53 15.14
CA ARG A 115 -13.68 1.85 14.83
C ARG A 115 -12.66 2.96 15.01
N GLY A 116 -12.65 3.90 14.07
CA GLY A 116 -11.94 5.16 14.22
C GLY A 116 -12.63 6.06 15.26
N ILE A 117 -11.84 6.68 16.10
CA ILE A 117 -12.27 7.71 17.04
C ILE A 117 -11.30 8.89 16.97
N LYS A 118 -11.71 10.05 17.47
CA LYS A 118 -10.83 11.22 17.52
C LYS A 118 -9.50 10.87 18.21
N GLY A 119 -8.40 11.07 17.54
CA GLY A 119 -7.04 10.78 18.03
C GLY A 119 -6.53 9.38 17.71
N THR A 120 -7.37 8.48 17.17
CA THR A 120 -6.97 7.11 16.83
C THR A 120 -7.62 6.69 15.52
N ALA A 121 -6.82 6.37 14.52
CA ALA A 121 -7.32 5.79 13.30
C ALA A 121 -7.82 4.35 13.56
N GLY A 122 -9.01 4.03 13.04
CA GLY A 122 -9.53 2.67 13.04
C GLY A 122 -8.89 1.82 11.95
N SER A 123 -9.27 0.53 11.89
CA SER A 123 -8.76 -0.39 10.86
C SER A 123 -9.77 -1.48 10.49
N LEU A 124 -9.75 -1.88 9.22
CA LEU A 124 -10.39 -3.12 8.77
C LEU A 124 -9.49 -4.31 9.14
N LYS A 125 -10.12 -5.37 9.65
CA LYS A 125 -9.47 -6.66 9.90
C LYS A 125 -9.86 -7.62 8.80
N GLY A 126 -8.87 -8.26 8.17
CA GLY A 126 -9.13 -9.16 7.07
C GLY A 126 -8.30 -10.42 7.13
N ASN A 127 -8.88 -11.51 6.65
CA ASN A 127 -8.17 -12.75 6.38
C ASN A 127 -7.71 -12.78 4.93
N THR A 128 -6.47 -13.23 4.74
CA THR A 128 -5.91 -13.46 3.40
C THR A 128 -6.62 -14.64 2.73
N ASP A 129 -7.07 -14.42 1.50
CA ASP A 129 -7.64 -15.42 0.60
C ASP A 129 -6.61 -15.84 -0.46
N LYS A 130 -7.05 -16.28 -1.62
CA LYS A 130 -6.23 -16.72 -2.74
C LYS A 130 -5.36 -15.60 -3.33
N LYS A 131 -4.22 -15.99 -3.91
CA LYS A 131 -3.40 -15.09 -4.74
C LYS A 131 -4.23 -14.57 -5.92
N LEU A 132 -4.15 -13.27 -6.17
CA LEU A 132 -4.82 -12.60 -7.28
C LEU A 132 -3.84 -12.10 -8.35
N GLY A 133 -2.59 -11.82 -8.00
CA GLY A 133 -1.62 -11.26 -8.92
C GLY A 133 -0.32 -10.81 -8.25
N GLU A 134 0.45 -10.04 -9.00
CA GLU A 134 1.79 -9.60 -8.59
C GLU A 134 1.88 -8.08 -8.50
N ILE A 135 2.66 -7.60 -7.53
CA ILE A 135 2.99 -6.19 -7.33
C ILE A 135 4.33 -5.92 -8.02
N TYR A 136 4.37 -4.87 -8.83
CA TYR A 136 5.56 -4.45 -9.57
C TYR A 136 6.22 -3.22 -8.94
N GLU A 137 5.41 -2.30 -8.40
CA GLU A 137 5.93 -1.03 -7.86
C GLU A 137 5.08 -0.51 -6.70
N ASN A 138 5.76 0.13 -5.75
CA ASN A 138 5.19 0.95 -4.70
C ASN A 138 5.81 2.34 -4.80
N ASN A 139 5.01 3.34 -5.11
CA ASN A 139 5.47 4.72 -5.27
C ASN A 139 4.55 5.72 -4.56
N LYS A 140 4.80 7.02 -4.72
CA LYS A 140 4.05 8.11 -4.06
C LYS A 140 2.53 7.99 -4.25
N PHE A 141 2.06 7.45 -5.38
CA PHE A 141 0.64 7.41 -5.77
C PHE A 141 -0.01 6.05 -5.55
N GLY A 142 0.67 5.11 -4.93
CA GLY A 142 0.09 3.82 -4.59
C GLY A 142 0.94 2.61 -4.92
N VAL A 143 0.28 1.47 -4.95
CA VAL A 143 0.83 0.16 -5.29
C VAL A 143 0.24 -0.30 -6.61
N TYR A 144 1.09 -0.77 -7.49
CA TYR A 144 0.79 -1.13 -8.88
C TYR A 144 1.26 -2.52 -9.20
N GLY A 145 0.54 -3.18 -10.09
CA GLY A 145 0.87 -4.54 -10.50
C GLY A 145 -0.06 -5.07 -11.57
N LYS A 146 -0.13 -6.39 -11.67
CA LYS A 146 -0.97 -7.07 -12.63
C LYS A 146 -1.67 -8.26 -11.99
N LEU A 147 -2.95 -8.42 -12.26
CA LEU A 147 -3.72 -9.59 -11.85
C LEU A 147 -3.46 -10.77 -12.80
N ASP A 148 -3.45 -11.98 -12.24
CA ASP A 148 -3.30 -13.23 -12.98
C ASP A 148 -4.54 -13.53 -13.85
N SER A 149 -5.71 -12.98 -13.47
CA SER A 149 -6.98 -13.13 -14.19
C SER A 149 -7.76 -11.83 -14.12
N THR A 150 -8.37 -11.44 -15.24
CA THR A 150 -9.18 -10.21 -15.40
C THR A 150 -10.69 -10.45 -15.33
N ALA A 151 -11.13 -11.57 -14.77
CA ALA A 151 -12.54 -11.87 -14.58
C ALA A 151 -13.20 -10.91 -13.57
N GLY A 152 -13.34 -9.64 -13.95
CA GLY A 152 -14.12 -8.64 -13.24
C GLY A 152 -15.52 -8.55 -13.85
N ASP A 153 -16.49 -8.13 -13.03
CA ASP A 153 -17.82 -7.81 -13.51
C ASP A 153 -17.76 -6.57 -14.42
N LYS A 154 -18.13 -6.72 -15.68
CA LYS A 154 -18.17 -5.61 -16.66
C LYS A 154 -19.22 -4.54 -16.32
N SER A 155 -20.10 -4.79 -15.35
CA SER A 155 -21.10 -3.81 -14.88
C SER A 155 -20.47 -2.61 -14.17
N ASP A 156 -19.22 -2.73 -13.69
CA ASP A 156 -18.50 -1.72 -12.92
C ASP A 156 -17.48 -0.94 -13.75
N LEU A 157 -17.76 -0.67 -15.00
CA LEU A 157 -16.89 0.13 -15.85
C LEU A 157 -17.15 1.63 -15.64
N TYR A 158 -16.12 2.37 -15.26
CA TYR A 158 -16.14 3.81 -15.10
C TYR A 158 -15.16 4.48 -16.06
N GLN A 159 -15.55 5.61 -16.60
CA GLN A 159 -14.60 6.53 -17.24
C GLN A 159 -13.76 7.20 -16.15
N ILE A 160 -12.48 7.39 -16.43
CA ILE A 160 -11.60 8.17 -15.55
C ILE A 160 -11.78 9.65 -15.89
N ALA A 161 -12.08 10.45 -14.87
CA ALA A 161 -12.14 11.89 -15.00
C ALA A 161 -10.72 12.47 -15.02
N SER A 162 -10.52 13.55 -15.79
CA SER A 162 -9.35 14.40 -15.63
C SER A 162 -9.42 15.18 -14.31
N ALA A 163 -8.28 15.62 -13.79
CA ALA A 163 -8.21 16.39 -12.55
C ALA A 163 -9.04 17.69 -12.61
N ASP A 164 -9.17 18.29 -13.79
CA ASP A 164 -9.93 19.53 -14.00
C ASP A 164 -11.46 19.31 -13.95
N GLU A 165 -11.93 18.08 -14.13
CA GLU A 165 -13.36 17.76 -14.03
C GLU A 165 -13.80 17.57 -12.57
N VAL A 166 -12.85 17.38 -11.64
CA VAL A 166 -13.15 17.14 -10.22
C VAL A 166 -13.49 18.44 -9.53
N HIS A 167 -14.62 18.48 -8.85
CA HIS A 167 -15.12 19.71 -8.20
C HIS A 167 -15.68 19.43 -6.80
N PRO A 168 -15.78 20.46 -5.92
CA PRO A 168 -16.49 20.34 -4.66
C PRO A 168 -17.95 19.96 -4.85
N GLY A 169 -18.47 19.04 -4.03
CA GLY A 169 -19.85 18.58 -4.11
C GLY A 169 -20.03 17.12 -3.73
N LYS A 170 -21.22 16.60 -4.01
CA LYS A 170 -21.59 15.22 -3.68
C LYS A 170 -20.78 14.24 -4.53
N ALA A 171 -20.37 13.17 -3.89
CA ALA A 171 -19.67 12.04 -4.48
C ALA A 171 -19.97 10.77 -3.68
N THR A 172 -19.44 9.64 -4.10
CA THR A 172 -19.53 8.39 -3.35
C THR A 172 -18.18 7.70 -3.31
N ILE A 173 -18.01 6.79 -2.36
CA ILE A 173 -16.89 5.85 -2.33
C ILE A 173 -17.41 4.42 -2.39
N LEU A 174 -16.69 3.57 -3.12
CA LEU A 174 -16.94 2.14 -3.11
C LEU A 174 -16.02 1.48 -2.09
N SER A 175 -16.58 0.81 -1.09
CA SER A 175 -15.79 0.15 -0.05
C SER A 175 -16.46 -1.12 0.45
N THR A 176 -15.64 -2.05 0.92
CA THR A 176 -16.08 -3.29 1.58
C THR A 176 -15.72 -3.20 3.05
N ILE A 177 -16.71 -2.96 3.91
CA ILE A 177 -16.54 -2.91 5.38
C ILE A 177 -17.13 -4.14 6.09
N GLY A 178 -17.70 -5.05 5.32
CA GLY A 178 -18.29 -6.33 5.72
C GLY A 178 -18.09 -7.35 4.62
N THR A 179 -19.11 -8.12 4.29
CA THR A 179 -19.05 -9.17 3.25
C THR A 179 -19.24 -8.66 1.84
N GLU A 180 -19.90 -7.50 1.67
CA GLU A 180 -20.25 -6.96 0.37
C GLU A 180 -19.65 -5.58 0.13
N ARG A 181 -19.28 -5.32 -1.12
CA ARG A 181 -18.90 -3.98 -1.56
C ARG A 181 -20.16 -3.12 -1.68
N LYS A 182 -20.12 -1.94 -1.07
CA LYS A 182 -21.20 -0.96 -1.09
C LYS A 182 -20.70 0.41 -1.51
N GLU A 183 -21.65 1.21 -1.94
CA GLU A 183 -21.47 2.62 -2.24
C GLU A 183 -21.89 3.46 -1.03
N TYR A 184 -21.00 4.34 -0.56
CA TYR A 184 -21.23 5.22 0.59
C TYR A 184 -21.12 6.68 0.18
N LYS A 185 -22.00 7.52 0.70
CA LYS A 185 -22.06 8.96 0.39
C LYS A 185 -20.91 9.71 1.04
N ILE A 186 -20.30 10.57 0.25
CA ILE A 186 -19.28 11.51 0.70
C ILE A 186 -19.52 12.89 0.07
N GLU A 187 -18.83 13.88 0.57
CA GLU A 187 -18.69 15.19 -0.03
C GLU A 187 -17.22 15.43 -0.37
N ILE A 188 -16.91 15.85 -1.60
CA ILE A 188 -15.64 16.47 -1.93
C ILE A 188 -15.73 17.92 -1.42
N VAL A 189 -15.08 18.18 -0.29
CA VAL A 189 -15.09 19.51 0.35
C VAL A 189 -14.21 20.49 -0.40
N LYS A 190 -13.11 19.98 -0.97
CA LYS A 190 -12.15 20.77 -1.73
C LYS A 190 -11.44 19.90 -2.76
N ALA A 191 -11.34 20.39 -3.99
CA ALA A 191 -10.48 19.86 -5.03
C ALA A 191 -9.35 20.88 -5.28
N TYR A 192 -8.10 20.42 -5.25
CA TYR A 192 -6.95 21.31 -5.45
C TYR A 192 -6.54 21.32 -6.91
N ARG A 193 -6.42 22.50 -7.51
CA ARG A 193 -5.74 22.61 -8.80
C ARG A 193 -4.27 22.32 -8.62
N GLN A 194 -3.78 21.32 -9.36
CA GLN A 194 -2.40 20.85 -9.25
C GLN A 194 -1.70 21.02 -10.60
N SER A 195 -0.62 21.80 -10.63
CA SER A 195 0.24 21.95 -11.80
C SER A 195 1.21 20.77 -11.97
N ALA A 196 1.34 19.93 -10.95
CA ALA A 196 2.11 18.69 -10.92
C ALA A 196 1.40 17.66 -10.04
N MET A 197 1.62 16.39 -10.30
CA MET A 197 1.04 15.30 -9.53
C MET A 197 1.34 15.41 -8.03
N ASP A 198 0.30 15.34 -7.20
CA ASP A 198 0.41 15.26 -5.75
C ASP A 198 -0.59 14.26 -5.17
N ASP A 199 -0.22 13.60 -4.07
CA ASP A 199 -1.02 12.56 -3.41
C ASP A 199 -2.16 13.11 -2.55
N ARG A 200 -2.22 14.42 -2.34
CA ARG A 200 -3.29 15.14 -1.64
C ARG A 200 -4.05 16.03 -2.61
N SER A 201 -4.80 15.40 -3.50
CA SER A 201 -5.50 16.11 -4.57
C SER A 201 -6.82 16.70 -4.14
N MET A 202 -7.48 16.10 -3.13
CA MET A 202 -8.76 16.58 -2.63
C MET A 202 -8.92 16.32 -1.13
N VAL A 203 -9.82 17.09 -0.50
CA VAL A 203 -10.32 16.83 0.85
C VAL A 203 -11.72 16.28 0.73
N ILE A 204 -11.98 15.15 1.37
CA ILE A 204 -13.28 14.49 1.39
C ILE A 204 -13.85 14.45 2.81
N LYS A 205 -15.18 14.38 2.91
CA LYS A 205 -15.92 14.18 4.15
C LYS A 205 -16.95 13.08 3.93
N VAL A 206 -16.97 12.11 4.84
CA VAL A 206 -18.01 11.06 4.88
C VAL A 206 -19.30 11.68 5.36
N ASP A 207 -20.39 11.47 4.60
CA ASP A 207 -21.76 11.92 4.90
C ASP A 207 -22.74 10.74 4.93
N ASP A 208 -22.20 9.55 5.05
CA ASP A 208 -22.97 8.30 5.09
C ASP A 208 -23.11 7.80 6.51
N LYS A 209 -24.38 7.71 6.99
CA LYS A 209 -24.65 7.29 8.36
C LYS A 209 -24.28 5.83 8.60
N GLU A 210 -24.51 4.92 7.63
CA GLU A 210 -24.18 3.49 7.77
C GLU A 210 -22.66 3.33 7.94
N LEU A 211 -21.88 4.01 7.11
CA LEU A 211 -20.42 3.96 7.21
C LEU A 211 -19.93 4.54 8.54
N ILE A 212 -20.44 5.71 8.96
CA ILE A 212 -20.04 6.34 10.22
C ILE A 212 -20.41 5.46 11.43
N ASP A 213 -21.60 4.88 11.43
CA ASP A 213 -22.04 4.00 12.52
C ASP A 213 -21.18 2.72 12.59
N ALA A 214 -20.77 2.17 11.46
CA ALA A 214 -19.96 0.95 11.41
C ALA A 214 -18.47 1.20 11.73
N THR A 215 -17.87 2.23 11.17
CA THR A 215 -16.41 2.43 11.19
C THR A 215 -15.96 3.66 11.96
N GLY A 216 -16.85 4.61 12.27
CA GLY A 216 -16.51 5.91 12.83
C GLY A 216 -16.01 6.92 11.78
N GLY A 217 -15.94 6.53 10.49
CA GLY A 217 -15.45 7.32 9.38
C GLY A 217 -14.47 6.53 8.50
N ILE A 218 -13.45 7.20 7.97
CA ILE A 218 -12.41 6.57 7.17
C ILE A 218 -11.45 5.81 8.10
N VAL A 219 -11.21 4.53 7.81
CA VAL A 219 -10.32 3.66 8.60
C VAL A 219 -9.22 3.07 7.72
N GLN A 220 -8.15 2.58 8.33
CA GLN A 220 -7.09 1.86 7.63
C GLN A 220 -7.67 0.62 6.92
N GLY A 221 -7.24 0.37 5.70
CA GLY A 221 -7.83 -0.62 4.79
C GLY A 221 -8.76 -0.01 3.75
N MET A 222 -9.36 1.16 4.02
CA MET A 222 -10.16 1.91 3.03
C MET A 222 -9.29 2.72 2.07
N SER A 223 -8.00 2.87 2.31
CA SER A 223 -7.07 3.48 1.36
C SER A 223 -7.15 2.77 0.00
N GLY A 224 -7.34 3.53 -1.05
CA GLY A 224 -7.61 3.02 -2.40
C GLY A 224 -9.10 2.90 -2.75
N SER A 225 -10.03 3.07 -1.80
CA SER A 225 -11.46 3.06 -2.12
C SER A 225 -11.77 4.05 -3.24
N PRO A 226 -12.33 3.59 -4.38
CA PRO A 226 -12.64 4.45 -5.53
C PRO A 226 -13.61 5.57 -5.13
N ILE A 227 -13.35 6.78 -5.58
CA ILE A 227 -14.23 7.94 -5.44
C ILE A 227 -14.93 8.18 -6.77
N ILE A 228 -16.25 8.16 -6.74
CA ILE A 228 -17.10 8.35 -7.92
C ILE A 228 -17.84 9.69 -7.79
N GLN A 229 -17.75 10.51 -8.82
CA GLN A 229 -18.50 11.76 -8.97
C GLN A 229 -19.02 11.85 -10.41
N ASP A 230 -20.29 12.22 -10.58
CA ASP A 230 -20.96 12.36 -11.88
C ASP A 230 -20.80 11.13 -12.79
N GLY A 231 -20.81 9.91 -12.19
CA GLY A 231 -20.66 8.64 -12.90
C GLY A 231 -19.25 8.33 -13.39
N LYS A 232 -18.24 9.11 -12.99
CA LYS A 232 -16.82 8.90 -13.35
C LYS A 232 -15.98 8.55 -12.13
N LEU A 233 -14.92 7.78 -12.34
CA LEU A 233 -13.88 7.55 -11.34
C LEU A 233 -12.99 8.81 -11.26
N VAL A 234 -13.12 9.57 -10.19
CA VAL A 234 -12.42 10.84 -9.99
C VAL A 234 -11.18 10.71 -9.09
N GLY A 235 -11.10 9.66 -8.27
CA GLY A 235 -9.98 9.51 -7.35
C GLY A 235 -10.05 8.27 -6.48
N ALA A 236 -9.18 8.24 -5.49
CA ALA A 236 -9.14 7.22 -4.46
C ALA A 236 -8.93 7.85 -3.07
N VAL A 237 -9.56 7.27 -2.06
CA VAL A 237 -9.32 7.62 -0.65
C VAL A 237 -7.86 7.32 -0.29
N THR A 238 -7.19 8.21 0.41
CA THR A 238 -5.79 8.01 0.81
C THR A 238 -5.59 8.04 2.32
N HIS A 239 -5.61 9.19 2.94
CA HIS A 239 -5.28 9.37 4.35
C HIS A 239 -6.48 9.91 5.14
N VAL A 240 -6.71 9.36 6.31
CA VAL A 240 -7.69 9.86 7.28
C VAL A 240 -7.12 11.01 8.12
N PHE A 241 -7.97 11.95 8.52
CA PHE A 241 -7.63 12.96 9.52
C PHE A 241 -7.78 12.33 10.91
N VAL A 242 -6.67 12.09 11.60
CA VAL A 242 -6.68 11.38 12.88
C VAL A 242 -7.56 12.08 13.93
N ASN A 243 -7.65 13.41 13.88
CA ASN A 243 -8.49 14.20 14.80
C ASN A 243 -9.96 14.32 14.38
N ASP A 244 -10.29 13.89 13.15
CA ASP A 244 -11.66 13.84 12.62
C ASP A 244 -11.77 12.72 11.58
N PRO A 245 -12.03 11.47 12.00
CA PRO A 245 -12.08 10.32 11.10
C PRO A 245 -13.15 10.42 10.00
N THR A 246 -14.12 11.32 10.13
CA THR A 246 -15.10 11.55 9.06
C THR A 246 -14.50 12.28 7.87
N ARG A 247 -13.27 12.78 7.97
CA ARG A 247 -12.58 13.53 6.90
C ARG A 247 -11.26 12.88 6.53
N GLY A 248 -10.84 13.14 5.31
CA GLY A 248 -9.56 12.62 4.80
C GLY A 248 -9.15 13.27 3.50
N TYR A 249 -8.06 12.78 2.95
CA TYR A 249 -7.57 13.14 1.63
C TYR A 249 -7.96 12.09 0.60
N GLY A 250 -8.02 12.52 -0.66
CA GLY A 250 -8.04 11.67 -1.83
C GLY A 250 -7.00 12.13 -2.86
N VAL A 251 -6.57 11.18 -3.69
CA VAL A 251 -5.71 11.41 -4.86
C VAL A 251 -6.56 11.36 -6.12
N TYR A 252 -6.21 12.12 -7.17
CA TYR A 252 -6.89 12.03 -8.47
C TYR A 252 -6.61 10.68 -9.15
N ALA A 253 -7.67 10.11 -9.74
CA ALA A 253 -7.57 8.85 -10.49
C ALA A 253 -6.65 8.98 -11.70
N GLU A 254 -6.62 10.14 -12.35
CA GLU A 254 -5.75 10.45 -13.47
C GLU A 254 -4.27 10.21 -13.12
N TRP A 255 -3.81 10.67 -11.95
CA TRP A 255 -2.43 10.45 -11.50
C TRP A 255 -2.09 8.98 -11.32
N MET A 256 -3.01 8.22 -10.74
CA MET A 256 -2.85 6.77 -10.59
C MET A 256 -2.84 6.07 -11.94
N PHE A 257 -3.71 6.49 -12.87
CA PHE A 257 -3.82 5.89 -14.19
C PHE A 257 -2.57 6.12 -15.04
N GLU A 258 -2.03 7.35 -15.08
CA GLU A 258 -0.78 7.65 -15.77
C GLU A 258 0.42 6.88 -15.22
N ASN A 259 0.48 6.69 -13.88
CA ASN A 259 1.52 5.87 -13.28
C ASN A 259 1.38 4.40 -13.69
N THR A 260 0.15 3.88 -13.78
CA THR A 260 -0.09 2.50 -14.23
C THR A 260 0.48 2.26 -15.63
N ASP A 261 0.28 3.19 -16.56
CA ASP A 261 0.82 3.07 -17.93
C ASP A 261 2.35 3.00 -17.94
N LYS A 262 3.01 3.90 -17.22
CA LYS A 262 4.49 3.96 -17.13
C LYS A 262 5.08 2.68 -16.55
N ILE A 263 4.43 2.12 -15.50
CA ILE A 263 4.91 0.94 -14.78
C ILE A 263 4.72 -0.32 -15.64
N ILE A 264 3.58 -0.47 -16.30
CA ILE A 264 3.34 -1.63 -17.16
C ILE A 264 4.28 -1.63 -18.36
N GLN A 265 4.50 -0.50 -19.03
CA GLN A 265 5.46 -0.39 -20.13
C GLN A 265 6.88 -0.79 -19.73
N LYS A 266 7.27 -0.52 -18.50
CA LYS A 266 8.61 -0.86 -17.97
C LYS A 266 8.76 -2.36 -17.65
N ASN A 267 7.66 -3.05 -17.36
CA ASN A 267 7.65 -4.46 -16.92
C ASN A 267 7.06 -5.43 -17.96
N SER A 268 6.72 -4.95 -19.17
CA SER A 268 6.33 -5.74 -20.34
C SER A 268 7.53 -6.02 -21.21
#